data_35d3e65b15022629bd0113b0108166f1
#
_entry.id   35d3e65b15022629bd0113b0108166f1
#
_cell.length_a   1.000
_cell.length_b   1.000
_cell.length_c   1.000
_cell.angle_alpha   90.00
_cell.angle_beta   90.00
_cell.angle_gamma   90.00
#
_symmetry.space_group_name_H-M   'P 1'
#
loop_
_entity.id
_entity.type
_entity.pdbx_description
1 polymer ?
#
loop_
_entity_poly.entity_id
_entity_poly.type
_entity_poly.pdbx_seq_one_letter_code
_entity_poly.pdbx_strand_id
1 'polypeptide(L)'
;MENRLDPISVVAHYCGMEVDTARRHYKKKWSNYQEWKQRSHAEAYLLFSENMSRAIAIDEVSLTRGELYTIVSSRNRTGRKGKLIAVVAGTKAEDLITVLSTLPKAHRDAVEEVTLDMSPSMRKACDSLFVYAKLVTDRFHVVRLSGEAMQKARIDQRWKEIDKENKSILRARKAGKGYRVKTFSNGDTPKQLLARSRYILYKLPHQWTQNQMVRAATLFQAYPEIEKAYKLHLEFRTIYEGTDRTGAGKELMKWIHKVQESRNEYFQTVADSLINHWDNILNFFNNRSTNAHAESLNAQIKLFRANLRGVTDTKYFLFRLQKIFA
;
A
#
# COMPACT_ATOMS: atom_id res chain seq x y z
N MET A 1 -26.63 12.00 8.41
CA MET A 1 -25.32 12.42 8.98
C MET A 1 -24.49 11.24 9.46
N GLU A 2 -25.04 10.31 10.22
CA GLU A 2 -24.26 9.25 10.86
C GLU A 2 -23.49 8.35 9.91
N ASN A 3 -24.08 8.05 8.74
CA ASN A 3 -23.51 7.12 7.74
C ASN A 3 -22.88 7.82 6.53
N ARG A 4 -22.51 9.11 6.64
CA ARG A 4 -21.90 9.90 5.56
C ARG A 4 -20.54 10.42 5.94
N LEU A 5 -19.68 10.57 4.94
CA LEU A 5 -18.34 11.13 5.06
C LEU A 5 -18.32 12.66 5.30
N ASP A 6 -19.50 13.29 5.33
CA ASP A 6 -19.62 14.73 5.46
C ASP A 6 -19.20 15.19 6.86
N PRO A 7 -18.37 16.24 6.97
CA PRO A 7 -18.05 16.84 8.26
C PRO A 7 -19.26 17.56 8.84
N ILE A 8 -19.29 17.72 10.15
CA ILE A 8 -20.40 18.39 10.83
C ILE A 8 -20.59 19.85 10.40
N SER A 9 -19.50 20.49 9.93
CA SER A 9 -19.54 21.85 9.41
C SER A 9 -20.46 22.00 8.20
N VAL A 10 -20.53 20.98 7.32
CA VAL A 10 -21.45 20.97 6.18
C VAL A 10 -22.90 20.90 6.66
N VAL A 11 -23.18 20.03 7.63
CA VAL A 11 -24.53 19.92 8.21
C VAL A 11 -24.92 21.20 8.96
N ALA A 12 -24.00 21.77 9.74
CA ALA A 12 -24.23 23.02 10.45
C ALA A 12 -24.60 24.17 9.49
N HIS A 13 -23.86 24.27 8.37
CA HIS A 13 -24.15 25.26 7.33
C HIS A 13 -25.56 25.12 6.76
N TYR A 14 -25.96 23.89 6.37
CA TYR A 14 -27.32 23.65 5.84
C TYR A 14 -28.44 23.88 6.86
N CYS A 15 -28.13 23.72 8.16
CA CYS A 15 -29.10 23.96 9.24
C CYS A 15 -29.06 25.41 9.80
N GLY A 16 -28.23 26.30 9.23
CA GLY A 16 -28.07 27.65 9.73
C GLY A 16 -27.51 27.72 11.16
N MET A 17 -26.70 26.72 11.54
CA MET A 17 -26.13 26.61 12.90
C MET A 17 -24.64 26.96 12.90
N GLU A 18 -24.19 27.49 14.05
CA GLU A 18 -22.76 27.63 14.30
C GLU A 18 -22.10 26.25 14.47
N VAL A 19 -20.91 26.06 13.87
CA VAL A 19 -20.25 24.74 13.75
C VAL A 19 -19.91 24.09 15.10
N ASP A 20 -19.38 24.88 16.05
CA ASP A 20 -19.01 24.34 17.36
C ASP A 20 -20.25 24.03 18.22
N THR A 21 -21.31 24.78 18.03
CA THR A 21 -22.61 24.47 18.63
C THR A 21 -23.17 23.17 18.08
N ALA A 22 -23.18 22.99 16.75
CA ALA A 22 -23.62 21.74 16.11
C ALA A 22 -22.77 20.54 16.58
N ARG A 23 -21.43 20.71 16.66
CA ARG A 23 -20.50 19.67 17.16
C ARG A 23 -20.80 19.28 18.61
N ARG A 24 -21.01 20.24 19.47
CA ARG A 24 -21.34 20.04 20.89
C ARG A 24 -22.70 19.34 21.05
N HIS A 25 -23.71 19.77 20.30
CA HIS A 25 -25.04 19.15 20.32
C HIS A 25 -24.98 17.72 19.80
N TYR A 26 -24.25 17.46 18.70
CA TYR A 26 -24.11 16.12 18.18
C TYR A 26 -23.46 15.18 19.21
N LYS A 27 -22.36 15.58 19.86
CA LYS A 27 -21.70 14.77 20.88
C LYS A 27 -22.55 14.52 22.13
N LYS A 28 -23.35 15.51 22.55
CA LYS A 28 -24.06 15.44 23.84
C LYS A 28 -25.51 15.01 23.73
N LYS A 29 -26.19 15.28 22.61
CA LYS A 29 -27.64 15.13 22.51
C LYS A 29 -28.13 14.32 21.31
N TRP A 30 -27.48 14.47 20.14
CA TRP A 30 -28.00 13.92 18.88
C TRP A 30 -27.41 12.57 18.53
N SER A 31 -26.30 12.19 19.13
CA SER A 31 -25.68 10.89 18.96
C SER A 31 -25.55 10.15 20.28
N ASN A 32 -25.32 8.85 20.21
CA ASN A 32 -25.05 8.03 21.38
C ASN A 32 -23.54 8.03 21.78
N TYR A 33 -22.80 9.10 21.46
CA TYR A 33 -21.36 9.20 21.78
C TYR A 33 -21.07 9.07 23.27
N GLN A 34 -21.95 9.60 24.12
CA GLN A 34 -21.75 9.55 25.60
C GLN A 34 -21.93 8.12 26.14
N GLU A 35 -22.83 7.35 25.55
CA GLU A 35 -23.18 5.98 25.92
C GLU A 35 -22.43 4.93 25.09
N TRP A 36 -21.47 5.39 24.30
CA TRP A 36 -20.73 4.52 23.40
C TRP A 36 -19.91 3.48 24.19
N LYS A 37 -20.27 2.21 24.08
CA LYS A 37 -19.69 1.10 24.85
C LYS A 37 -18.18 0.97 24.71
N GLN A 38 -17.63 1.27 23.52
CA GLN A 38 -16.17 1.16 23.26
C GLN A 38 -15.39 2.43 23.62
N ARG A 39 -16.03 3.48 24.15
CA ARG A 39 -15.41 4.78 24.43
C ARG A 39 -14.21 4.72 25.37
N SER A 40 -14.22 3.83 26.34
CA SER A 40 -13.14 3.69 27.36
C SER A 40 -11.81 3.26 26.73
N HIS A 41 -11.85 2.35 25.76
CA HIS A 41 -10.67 1.76 25.13
C HIS A 41 -10.49 2.15 23.67
N ALA A 42 -11.30 3.06 23.14
CA ALA A 42 -11.36 3.38 21.71
C ALA A 42 -10.01 3.82 21.11
N GLU A 43 -9.16 4.51 21.87
CA GLU A 43 -7.83 4.94 21.41
C GLU A 43 -6.86 3.76 21.26
N ALA A 44 -7.06 2.67 22.00
CA ALA A 44 -6.28 1.46 21.86
C ALA A 44 -6.85 0.54 20.77
N TYR A 45 -8.16 0.33 20.76
CA TYR A 45 -8.81 -0.49 19.74
C TYR A 45 -10.32 -0.28 19.65
N LEU A 46 -10.87 -0.65 18.49
CA LEU A 46 -12.31 -0.92 18.26
C LEU A 46 -12.47 -2.36 17.77
N LEU A 47 -13.59 -3.00 18.14
CA LEU A 47 -13.87 -4.38 17.77
C LEU A 47 -15.36 -4.58 17.44
N PHE A 48 -15.65 -5.27 16.33
CA PHE A 48 -17.00 -5.53 15.78
C PHE A 48 -17.10 -6.99 15.36
N SER A 49 -17.33 -7.88 16.33
CA SER A 49 -17.39 -9.33 16.13
C SER A 49 -18.50 -9.75 15.15
N GLU A 50 -19.58 -8.97 15.09
CA GLU A 50 -20.72 -9.17 14.19
C GLU A 50 -20.39 -9.01 12.70
N ASN A 51 -19.29 -8.34 12.39
CA ASN A 51 -18.81 -8.13 11.02
C ASN A 51 -17.84 -9.21 10.54
N MET A 52 -17.51 -10.20 11.38
CA MET A 52 -16.65 -11.32 10.98
C MET A 52 -17.21 -12.04 9.77
N SER A 53 -16.33 -12.49 8.88
CA SER A 53 -16.67 -13.23 7.67
C SER A 53 -15.63 -14.31 7.39
N ARG A 54 -15.94 -15.25 6.49
CA ARG A 54 -15.02 -16.33 6.09
C ARG A 54 -13.77 -15.82 5.39
N ALA A 55 -13.82 -14.63 4.81
CA ALA A 55 -12.66 -13.98 4.20
C ALA A 55 -12.49 -12.59 4.81
N ILE A 56 -11.30 -12.29 5.29
CA ILE A 56 -10.95 -11.03 5.92
C ILE A 56 -9.71 -10.44 5.27
N ALA A 57 -9.51 -9.13 5.46
CA ALA A 57 -8.30 -8.43 5.03
C ALA A 57 -7.70 -7.68 6.21
N ILE A 58 -6.38 -7.68 6.30
CA ILE A 58 -5.61 -6.94 7.31
C ILE A 58 -4.67 -5.99 6.57
N ASP A 59 -4.69 -4.71 6.95
CA ASP A 59 -3.88 -3.66 6.33
C ASP A 59 -3.54 -2.55 7.33
N GLU A 60 -2.56 -1.73 7.02
CA GLU A 60 -2.14 -0.59 7.85
C GLU A 60 -2.65 0.73 7.29
N VAL A 61 -3.07 1.60 8.20
CA VAL A 61 -3.49 2.96 7.83
C VAL A 61 -3.01 3.98 8.85
N SER A 62 -2.56 5.15 8.37
CA SER A 62 -2.29 6.29 9.23
C SER A 62 -3.58 7.08 9.45
N LEU A 63 -4.08 7.09 10.69
CA LEU A 63 -5.36 7.74 11.04
C LEU A 63 -5.16 9.10 11.71
N THR A 64 -4.27 9.21 12.68
CA THR A 64 -4.09 10.42 13.49
C THR A 64 -2.62 10.81 13.50
N ARG A 65 -2.30 12.08 13.37
CA ARG A 65 -0.96 12.69 13.52
C ARG A 65 0.25 11.84 13.04
N GLY A 66 0.04 10.95 12.07
CA GLY A 66 1.07 10.01 11.59
C GLY A 66 1.09 8.66 12.33
N GLU A 67 0.28 8.47 13.35
CA GLU A 67 0.14 7.20 14.04
C GLU A 67 -0.47 6.14 13.13
N LEU A 68 0.12 4.95 13.13
CA LEU A 68 -0.35 3.81 12.37
C LEU A 68 -1.37 3.00 13.18
N TYR A 69 -2.38 2.53 12.48
CA TYR A 69 -3.38 1.60 13.00
C TYR A 69 -3.45 0.40 12.08
N THR A 70 -3.65 -0.78 12.68
CA THR A 70 -3.98 -1.99 11.93
C THR A 70 -5.50 -2.07 11.77
N ILE A 71 -5.97 -2.18 10.54
CA ILE A 71 -7.37 -2.33 10.18
C ILE A 71 -7.64 -3.78 9.80
N VAL A 72 -8.62 -4.39 10.45
CA VAL A 72 -9.18 -5.69 10.03
C VAL A 72 -10.56 -5.43 9.45
N SER A 73 -10.80 -5.91 8.25
CA SER A 73 -12.08 -5.72 7.54
C SER A 73 -12.59 -7.02 6.94
N SER A 74 -13.93 -7.14 6.87
CA SER A 74 -14.57 -8.26 6.18
C SER A 74 -14.41 -8.11 4.66
N ARG A 75 -14.26 -9.25 3.98
CA ARG A 75 -14.19 -9.32 2.54
C ARG A 75 -15.33 -10.19 2.02
N ASN A 76 -16.35 -9.58 1.46
CA ASN A 76 -17.49 -10.29 0.87
C ASN A 76 -17.21 -10.62 -0.60
N ARG A 77 -17.38 -11.89 -0.99
CA ARG A 77 -17.29 -12.36 -2.38
C ARG A 77 -18.37 -11.73 -3.30
N THR A 78 -19.42 -11.14 -2.73
CA THR A 78 -20.60 -10.61 -3.47
C THR A 78 -20.50 -9.12 -3.83
N GLY A 79 -19.32 -8.51 -3.76
CA GLY A 79 -19.11 -7.10 -4.14
C GLY A 79 -19.71 -6.06 -3.19
N ARG A 80 -20.27 -6.46 -2.05
CA ARG A 80 -20.68 -5.52 -1.00
C ARG A 80 -19.46 -4.91 -0.33
N LYS A 81 -19.55 -3.63 0.07
CA LYS A 81 -18.49 -2.93 0.80
C LYS A 81 -18.06 -3.74 2.01
N GLY A 82 -16.75 -3.91 2.18
CA GLY A 82 -16.20 -4.51 3.38
C GLY A 82 -16.52 -3.66 4.61
N LYS A 83 -16.78 -4.31 5.74
CA LYS A 83 -17.05 -3.67 7.02
C LYS A 83 -15.87 -3.79 7.94
N LEU A 84 -15.70 -2.83 8.84
CA LEU A 84 -14.71 -2.92 9.90
C LEU A 84 -15.00 -4.08 10.84
N ILE A 85 -13.99 -4.90 11.10
CA ILE A 85 -13.98 -5.93 12.14
C ILE A 85 -13.20 -5.42 13.34
N ALA A 86 -12.02 -4.81 13.10
CA ALA A 86 -11.23 -4.20 14.15
C ALA A 86 -10.42 -3.01 13.64
N VAL A 87 -10.15 -2.09 14.55
CA VAL A 87 -9.16 -1.02 14.42
C VAL A 87 -8.26 -1.13 15.64
N VAL A 88 -6.98 -1.39 15.46
CA VAL A 88 -6.02 -1.56 16.55
C VAL A 88 -4.93 -0.51 16.42
N ALA A 89 -4.64 0.23 17.47
CA ALA A 89 -3.56 1.20 17.50
C ALA A 89 -2.19 0.50 17.40
N GLY A 90 -1.34 0.96 16.51
CA GLY A 90 -0.03 0.35 16.25
C GLY A 90 -0.08 -0.80 15.23
N THR A 91 1.09 -1.43 15.06
CA THR A 91 1.33 -2.48 14.07
C THR A 91 2.05 -3.70 14.66
N LYS A 92 2.14 -3.78 16.00
CA LYS A 92 2.78 -4.89 16.69
C LYS A 92 1.89 -6.13 16.69
N ALA A 93 2.50 -7.29 16.47
CA ALA A 93 1.78 -8.57 16.48
C ALA A 93 1.08 -8.83 17.82
N GLU A 94 1.74 -8.50 18.91
CA GLU A 94 1.26 -8.74 20.27
C GLU A 94 -0.03 -7.95 20.56
N ASP A 95 -0.10 -6.68 20.14
CA ASP A 95 -1.28 -5.83 20.32
C ASP A 95 -2.45 -6.38 19.50
N LEU A 96 -2.18 -6.79 18.26
CA LEU A 96 -3.19 -7.38 17.37
C LEU A 96 -3.69 -8.72 17.92
N ILE A 97 -2.80 -9.58 18.42
CA ILE A 97 -3.15 -10.85 19.03
C ILE A 97 -4.01 -10.62 20.28
N THR A 98 -3.61 -9.70 21.14
CA THR A 98 -4.36 -9.39 22.37
C THR A 98 -5.79 -8.97 22.06
N VAL A 99 -5.97 -8.05 21.13
CA VAL A 99 -7.31 -7.56 20.76
C VAL A 99 -8.14 -8.64 20.07
N LEU A 100 -7.60 -9.26 19.03
CA LEU A 100 -8.37 -10.22 18.22
C LEU A 100 -8.60 -11.57 18.94
N SER A 101 -7.81 -11.93 19.96
CA SER A 101 -8.06 -13.10 20.78
C SER A 101 -9.36 -13.01 21.60
N THR A 102 -9.85 -11.78 21.84
CA THR A 102 -11.15 -11.54 22.51
C THR A 102 -12.35 -11.88 21.61
N LEU A 103 -12.15 -12.02 20.29
CA LEU A 103 -13.17 -12.54 19.39
C LEU A 103 -13.54 -13.99 19.75
N PRO A 104 -14.81 -14.39 19.66
CA PRO A 104 -15.20 -15.77 19.86
C PRO A 104 -14.36 -16.73 19.02
N LYS A 105 -13.87 -17.82 19.64
CA LYS A 105 -13.04 -18.81 18.94
C LYS A 105 -13.73 -19.36 17.69
N ALA A 106 -15.03 -19.64 17.77
CA ALA A 106 -15.82 -20.11 16.64
C ALA A 106 -15.79 -19.14 15.44
N HIS A 107 -15.78 -17.82 15.68
CA HIS A 107 -15.66 -16.82 14.61
C HIS A 107 -14.27 -16.82 13.99
N ARG A 108 -13.22 -16.98 14.79
CA ARG A 108 -11.83 -17.05 14.29
C ARG A 108 -11.58 -18.33 13.51
N ASP A 109 -12.10 -19.46 13.99
CA ASP A 109 -11.97 -20.78 13.35
C ASP A 109 -12.76 -20.87 12.03
N ALA A 110 -13.82 -20.04 11.88
CA ALA A 110 -14.60 -19.97 10.65
C ALA A 110 -13.94 -19.14 9.53
N VAL A 111 -12.82 -18.47 9.79
CA VAL A 111 -12.09 -17.74 8.76
C VAL A 111 -11.35 -18.73 7.86
N GLU A 112 -11.66 -18.69 6.58
CA GLU A 112 -11.08 -19.54 5.54
C GLU A 112 -9.89 -18.90 4.84
N GLU A 113 -9.89 -17.54 4.78
CA GLU A 113 -8.87 -16.79 4.06
C GLU A 113 -8.58 -15.43 4.70
N VAL A 114 -7.30 -15.11 4.85
CA VAL A 114 -6.84 -13.79 5.28
C VAL A 114 -5.93 -13.20 4.20
N THR A 115 -6.32 -12.04 3.67
CA THR A 115 -5.46 -11.27 2.77
C THR A 115 -4.68 -10.23 3.57
N LEU A 116 -3.37 -10.17 3.38
CA LEU A 116 -2.46 -9.27 4.10
C LEU A 116 -1.29 -8.85 3.20
N ASP A 117 -0.52 -7.87 3.66
CA ASP A 117 0.77 -7.55 3.07
C ASP A 117 1.87 -8.57 3.51
N MET A 118 3.13 -8.28 3.23
CA MET A 118 4.26 -9.11 3.63
C MET A 118 4.83 -8.75 5.02
N SER A 119 4.04 -8.08 5.87
CA SER A 119 4.46 -7.71 7.22
C SER A 119 4.66 -8.96 8.11
N PRO A 120 5.85 -9.16 8.69
CA PRO A 120 6.09 -10.27 9.62
C PRO A 120 5.19 -10.21 10.85
N SER A 121 4.88 -9.01 11.34
CA SER A 121 3.98 -8.80 12.50
C SER A 121 2.56 -9.27 12.20
N MET A 122 2.01 -8.90 11.05
CA MET A 122 0.68 -9.34 10.64
C MET A 122 0.64 -10.85 10.43
N ARG A 123 1.66 -11.41 9.78
CA ARG A 123 1.78 -12.86 9.57
C ARG A 123 1.78 -13.60 10.91
N LYS A 124 2.64 -13.21 11.87
CA LYS A 124 2.70 -13.81 13.21
C LYS A 124 1.35 -13.78 13.92
N ALA A 125 0.63 -12.67 13.83
CA ALA A 125 -0.70 -12.56 14.41
C ALA A 125 -1.70 -13.49 13.72
N CYS A 126 -1.69 -13.57 12.37
CA CYS A 126 -2.58 -14.44 11.62
C CYS A 126 -2.33 -15.93 11.91
N ASP A 127 -1.06 -16.35 11.94
CA ASP A 127 -0.69 -17.74 12.24
C ASP A 127 -1.16 -18.18 13.64
N SER A 128 -1.18 -17.23 14.59
CA SER A 128 -1.66 -17.48 15.96
C SER A 128 -3.18 -17.50 16.09
N LEU A 129 -3.89 -16.68 15.33
CA LEU A 129 -5.32 -16.40 15.54
C LEU A 129 -6.25 -17.13 14.58
N PHE A 130 -5.81 -17.35 13.36
CA PHE A 130 -6.61 -17.89 12.25
C PHE A 130 -5.99 -19.16 11.68
N VAL A 131 -5.80 -20.15 12.57
CA VAL A 131 -5.02 -21.38 12.30
C VAL A 131 -5.55 -22.22 11.13
N TYR A 132 -6.82 -22.08 10.75
CA TYR A 132 -7.43 -22.78 9.62
C TYR A 132 -7.48 -21.95 8.35
N ALA A 133 -7.11 -20.67 8.41
CA ALA A 133 -7.20 -19.77 7.29
C ALA A 133 -6.01 -19.91 6.35
N LYS A 134 -6.25 -19.81 5.05
CA LYS A 134 -5.20 -19.62 4.05
C LYS A 134 -4.77 -18.16 4.04
N LEU A 135 -3.48 -17.92 4.25
CA LEU A 135 -2.92 -16.58 4.12
C LEU A 135 -2.66 -16.28 2.64
N VAL A 136 -3.09 -15.12 2.18
CA VAL A 136 -2.90 -14.65 0.81
C VAL A 136 -2.14 -13.33 0.84
N THR A 137 -0.96 -13.31 0.24
CA THR A 137 -0.22 -12.05 0.07
C THR A 137 -0.87 -11.21 -1.02
N ASP A 138 -1.14 -9.94 -0.71
CA ASP A 138 -1.75 -9.04 -1.67
C ASP A 138 -0.82 -8.76 -2.86
N ARG A 139 -1.36 -9.03 -4.06
CA ARG A 139 -0.67 -8.83 -5.34
C ARG A 139 -0.05 -7.43 -5.47
N PHE A 140 -0.77 -6.39 -5.04
CA PHE A 140 -0.30 -5.01 -5.18
C PHE A 140 1.04 -4.79 -4.50
N HIS A 141 1.18 -5.28 -3.26
CA HIS A 141 2.41 -5.15 -2.49
C HIS A 141 3.58 -5.91 -3.13
N VAL A 142 3.32 -7.10 -3.65
CA VAL A 142 4.36 -7.92 -4.32
C VAL A 142 4.83 -7.27 -5.62
N VAL A 143 3.90 -6.81 -6.47
CA VAL A 143 4.24 -6.13 -7.73
C VAL A 143 4.93 -4.79 -7.45
N ARG A 144 4.56 -4.09 -6.39
CA ARG A 144 5.20 -2.85 -5.96
C ARG A 144 6.67 -3.05 -5.64
N LEU A 145 7.06 -4.16 -4.97
CA LEU A 145 8.47 -4.45 -4.68
C LEU A 145 9.34 -4.48 -5.95
N SER A 146 8.86 -5.15 -7.00
CA SER A 146 9.61 -5.22 -8.26
C SER A 146 9.71 -3.83 -8.93
N GLY A 147 8.67 -3.01 -8.81
CA GLY A 147 8.67 -1.63 -9.27
C GLY A 147 9.65 -0.76 -8.48
N GLU A 148 9.72 -0.93 -7.17
CA GLU A 148 10.66 -0.22 -6.29
C GLU A 148 12.11 -0.62 -6.58
N ALA A 149 12.40 -1.91 -6.82
CA ALA A 149 13.71 -2.40 -7.23
C ALA A 149 14.17 -1.74 -8.54
N MET A 150 13.31 -1.68 -9.55
CA MET A 150 13.56 -0.98 -10.80
C MET A 150 13.83 0.52 -10.59
N GLN A 151 13.03 1.18 -9.76
CA GLN A 151 13.21 2.61 -9.45
C GLN A 151 14.49 2.86 -8.65
N LYS A 152 14.89 1.96 -7.77
CA LYS A 152 16.15 2.06 -7.04
C LYS A 152 17.34 2.04 -8.01
N ALA A 153 17.36 1.11 -8.97
CA ALA A 153 18.39 1.08 -10.03
C ALA A 153 18.47 2.42 -10.78
N ARG A 154 17.32 3.02 -11.15
CA ARG A 154 17.27 4.34 -11.80
C ARG A 154 17.78 5.47 -10.89
N ILE A 155 17.42 5.44 -9.61
CA ILE A 155 17.81 6.47 -8.63
C ILE A 155 19.33 6.41 -8.39
N ASP A 156 19.88 5.23 -8.20
CA ASP A 156 21.31 5.05 -7.95
C ASP A 156 22.12 5.48 -9.18
N GLN A 157 21.65 5.14 -10.39
CA GLN A 157 22.28 5.64 -11.61
C GLN A 157 22.21 7.17 -11.73
N ARG A 158 21.10 7.79 -11.29
CA ARG A 158 20.96 9.25 -11.27
C ARG A 158 21.96 9.90 -10.32
N TRP A 159 22.19 9.33 -9.15
CA TRP A 159 23.20 9.83 -8.21
C TRP A 159 24.61 9.70 -8.78
N LYS A 160 24.94 8.58 -9.44
CA LYS A 160 26.22 8.41 -10.14
C LYS A 160 26.44 9.52 -11.19
N GLU A 161 25.43 9.87 -11.96
CA GLU A 161 25.54 10.95 -12.96
C GLU A 161 25.65 12.35 -12.33
N ILE A 162 24.96 12.60 -11.22
CA ILE A 162 25.11 13.86 -10.44
C ILE A 162 26.56 13.98 -9.91
N ASP A 163 27.09 12.94 -9.31
CA ASP A 163 28.46 12.95 -8.79
C ASP A 163 29.51 13.14 -9.90
N LYS A 164 29.30 12.49 -11.04
CA LYS A 164 30.15 12.65 -12.23
C LYS A 164 30.13 14.09 -12.76
N GLU A 165 28.94 14.69 -12.82
CA GLU A 165 28.76 16.09 -13.22
C GLU A 165 29.47 17.03 -12.24
N ASN A 166 29.26 16.86 -10.94
CA ASN A 166 29.88 17.68 -9.89
C ASN A 166 31.42 17.61 -9.96
N LYS A 167 31.97 16.40 -10.14
CA LYS A 167 33.41 16.21 -10.33
C LYS A 167 33.92 16.91 -11.60
N SER A 168 33.13 16.90 -12.68
CA SER A 168 33.49 17.56 -13.94
C SER A 168 33.46 19.09 -13.81
N ILE A 169 32.47 19.63 -13.10
CA ILE A 169 32.39 21.08 -12.79
C ILE A 169 33.61 21.53 -11.98
N LEU A 170 33.96 20.78 -10.93
CA LEU A 170 35.10 21.09 -10.09
C LEU A 170 36.44 21.05 -10.88
N ARG A 171 36.61 20.08 -11.78
CA ARG A 171 37.77 20.00 -12.66
C ARG A 171 37.87 21.19 -13.62
N ALA A 172 36.73 21.55 -14.26
CA ALA A 172 36.69 22.71 -15.15
C ALA A 172 37.02 24.01 -14.41
N ARG A 173 36.47 24.21 -13.21
CA ARG A 173 36.75 25.37 -12.36
C ARG A 173 38.21 25.47 -11.97
N LYS A 174 38.84 24.34 -11.56
CA LYS A 174 40.29 24.29 -11.24
C LYS A 174 41.19 24.62 -12.46
N ALA A 175 40.71 24.26 -13.66
CA ALA A 175 41.40 24.53 -14.91
C ALA A 175 41.13 25.92 -15.50
N GLY A 176 40.35 26.78 -14.82
CA GLY A 176 39.96 28.10 -15.32
C GLY A 176 39.04 28.04 -16.55
N LYS A 177 38.36 26.90 -16.77
CA LYS A 177 37.47 26.66 -17.95
C LYS A 177 36.02 26.64 -17.56
N GLY A 178 35.13 27.09 -18.47
CA GLY A 178 33.70 26.94 -18.32
C GLY A 178 33.28 25.46 -18.46
N TYR A 179 32.31 25.00 -17.61
CA TYR A 179 31.71 23.70 -17.74
C TYR A 179 30.56 23.75 -18.76
N ARG A 180 30.56 22.83 -19.73
CA ARG A 180 29.43 22.63 -20.66
C ARG A 180 28.71 21.32 -20.32
N VAL A 181 27.41 21.42 -20.07
CA VAL A 181 26.56 20.25 -19.83
C VAL A 181 26.40 19.43 -21.12
N LYS A 182 26.62 18.12 -21.03
CA LYS A 182 26.28 17.19 -22.11
C LYS A 182 24.78 16.94 -22.14
N THR A 183 24.17 16.96 -23.32
CA THR A 183 22.77 16.63 -23.56
C THR A 183 22.65 15.47 -24.52
N PHE A 184 21.58 14.69 -24.38
CA PHE A 184 21.18 13.68 -25.36
C PHE A 184 20.42 14.33 -26.52
N SER A 185 20.16 13.54 -27.59
CA SER A 185 19.41 13.99 -28.76
C SER A 185 18.02 14.55 -28.48
N ASN A 186 17.40 14.12 -27.37
CA ASN A 186 16.10 14.59 -26.90
C ASN A 186 16.20 15.87 -26.04
N GLY A 187 17.38 16.48 -25.92
CA GLY A 187 17.64 17.69 -25.13
C GLY A 187 17.80 17.50 -23.63
N ASP A 188 17.59 16.29 -23.09
CA ASP A 188 17.78 16.01 -21.65
C ASP A 188 19.29 15.88 -21.32
N THR A 189 19.70 16.44 -20.17
CA THR A 189 20.97 16.06 -19.56
C THR A 189 20.86 14.67 -18.91
N PRO A 190 21.98 13.95 -18.62
CA PRO A 190 21.93 12.64 -17.97
C PRO A 190 21.03 12.59 -16.73
N LYS A 191 21.18 13.55 -15.82
CA LYS A 191 20.37 13.64 -14.59
C LYS A 191 18.89 13.97 -14.85
N GLN A 192 18.61 14.75 -15.90
CA GLN A 192 17.22 15.06 -16.31
C GLN A 192 16.54 13.88 -16.97
N LEU A 193 17.22 13.16 -17.87
CA LEU A 193 16.72 11.95 -18.50
C LEU A 193 16.30 10.93 -17.45
N LEU A 194 17.16 10.64 -16.48
CA LEU A 194 16.90 9.73 -15.38
C LEU A 194 15.77 10.23 -14.46
N ALA A 195 15.68 11.53 -14.17
CA ALA A 195 14.59 12.08 -13.35
C ALA A 195 13.22 11.97 -14.07
N ARG A 196 13.16 12.39 -15.34
CA ARG A 196 11.93 12.44 -16.14
C ARG A 196 11.43 11.08 -16.58
N SER A 197 12.27 10.04 -16.49
CA SER A 197 11.91 8.67 -16.82
C SER A 197 11.16 7.93 -15.69
N ARG A 198 11.03 8.51 -14.49
CA ARG A 198 10.38 7.87 -13.33
C ARG A 198 9.03 7.23 -13.68
N TYR A 199 8.13 8.00 -14.24
CA TYR A 199 6.76 7.53 -14.53
C TYR A 199 6.66 6.70 -15.82
N ILE A 200 7.61 6.86 -16.75
CA ILE A 200 7.67 6.07 -17.98
C ILE A 200 7.89 4.59 -17.63
N LEU A 201 8.76 4.32 -16.67
CA LEU A 201 9.12 2.96 -16.25
C LEU A 201 8.00 2.20 -15.50
N TYR A 202 6.94 2.87 -15.04
CA TYR A 202 5.75 2.20 -14.49
C TYR A 202 4.72 1.84 -15.56
N LYS A 203 4.84 2.41 -16.76
CA LYS A 203 3.92 2.18 -17.86
C LYS A 203 4.36 0.98 -18.71
N LEU A 204 3.41 0.31 -19.33
CA LEU A 204 3.67 -0.64 -20.40
C LEU A 204 4.08 0.13 -21.67
N PRO A 205 4.89 -0.47 -22.59
CA PRO A 205 5.36 0.24 -23.78
C PRO A 205 4.24 0.80 -24.66
N HIS A 206 3.13 0.08 -24.82
CA HIS A 206 1.97 0.54 -25.60
C HIS A 206 1.21 1.73 -24.94
N GLN A 207 1.48 2.06 -23.69
CA GLN A 207 0.88 3.18 -22.98
C GLN A 207 1.75 4.45 -23.06
N TRP A 208 2.90 4.39 -23.71
CA TRP A 208 3.77 5.53 -23.87
C TRP A 208 3.26 6.46 -24.98
N THR A 209 3.30 7.76 -24.71
CA THR A 209 3.18 8.77 -25.77
C THR A 209 4.43 8.78 -26.65
N GLN A 210 4.36 9.38 -27.85
CA GLN A 210 5.50 9.48 -28.74
C GLN A 210 6.75 10.06 -28.08
N ASN A 211 6.60 11.15 -27.29
CA ASN A 211 7.71 11.75 -26.55
C ASN A 211 8.26 10.83 -25.45
N GLN A 212 7.42 9.99 -24.86
CA GLN A 212 7.84 8.99 -23.88
C GLN A 212 8.58 7.83 -24.52
N MET A 213 8.20 7.41 -25.73
CA MET A 213 8.93 6.40 -26.49
C MET A 213 10.34 6.86 -26.84
N VAL A 214 10.49 8.08 -27.36
CA VAL A 214 11.82 8.66 -27.65
C VAL A 214 12.68 8.73 -26.40
N ARG A 215 12.10 9.19 -25.27
CA ARG A 215 12.83 9.26 -24.01
C ARG A 215 13.21 7.89 -23.46
N ALA A 216 12.34 6.88 -23.57
CA ALA A 216 12.62 5.51 -23.15
C ALA A 216 13.75 4.89 -24.02
N ALA A 217 13.71 5.07 -25.32
CA ALA A 217 14.76 4.61 -26.24
C ALA A 217 16.13 5.24 -25.89
N THR A 218 16.16 6.57 -25.69
CA THR A 218 17.38 7.29 -25.26
C THR A 218 17.86 6.78 -23.89
N LEU A 219 16.95 6.54 -22.94
CA LEU A 219 17.29 6.00 -21.62
C LEU A 219 17.93 4.63 -21.72
N PHE A 220 17.32 3.71 -22.45
CA PHE A 220 17.76 2.33 -22.54
C PHE A 220 19.08 2.21 -23.33
N GLN A 221 19.26 3.01 -24.35
CA GLN A 221 20.54 3.10 -25.06
C GLN A 221 21.67 3.61 -24.16
N ALA A 222 21.40 4.63 -23.33
CA ALA A 222 22.40 5.21 -22.44
C ALA A 222 22.65 4.37 -21.18
N TYR A 223 21.65 3.63 -20.71
CA TYR A 223 21.68 2.88 -19.47
C TYR A 223 21.06 1.48 -19.62
N PRO A 224 21.77 0.53 -20.25
CA PRO A 224 21.26 -0.83 -20.51
C PRO A 224 20.84 -1.58 -19.24
N GLU A 225 21.43 -1.28 -18.08
CA GLU A 225 21.06 -1.90 -16.81
C GLU A 225 19.66 -1.47 -16.34
N ILE A 226 19.21 -0.26 -16.68
CA ILE A 226 17.84 0.19 -16.43
C ILE A 226 16.86 -0.53 -17.35
N GLU A 227 17.25 -0.79 -18.61
CA GLU A 227 16.43 -1.60 -19.52
C GLU A 227 16.25 -3.02 -19.00
N LYS A 228 17.32 -3.67 -18.52
CA LYS A 228 17.25 -4.99 -17.89
C LYS A 228 16.31 -5.00 -16.68
N ALA A 229 16.45 -4.00 -15.79
CA ALA A 229 15.58 -3.85 -14.65
C ALA A 229 14.11 -3.64 -15.05
N TYR A 230 13.84 -2.85 -16.08
CA TYR A 230 12.51 -2.63 -16.61
C TYR A 230 11.91 -3.92 -17.20
N LYS A 231 12.68 -4.69 -17.97
CA LYS A 231 12.24 -5.99 -18.53
C LYS A 231 11.91 -6.99 -17.42
N LEU A 232 12.75 -7.11 -16.38
CA LEU A 232 12.47 -7.96 -15.22
C LEU A 232 11.16 -7.57 -14.53
N HIS A 233 10.92 -6.26 -14.35
CA HIS A 233 9.67 -5.78 -13.76
C HIS A 233 8.45 -6.10 -14.64
N LEU A 234 8.53 -5.95 -15.95
CA LEU A 234 7.44 -6.28 -16.88
C LEU A 234 7.13 -7.79 -16.87
N GLU A 235 8.15 -8.63 -16.98
CA GLU A 235 8.00 -10.09 -16.91
C GLU A 235 7.33 -10.50 -15.61
N PHE A 236 7.76 -9.92 -14.49
CA PHE A 236 7.14 -10.17 -13.19
C PHE A 236 5.65 -9.82 -13.16
N ARG A 237 5.26 -8.68 -13.72
CA ARG A 237 3.84 -8.29 -13.81
C ARG A 237 3.00 -9.26 -14.63
N THR A 238 3.55 -9.78 -15.73
CA THR A 238 2.86 -10.72 -16.61
C THR A 238 2.54 -12.05 -15.91
N ILE A 239 3.36 -12.48 -14.96
CA ILE A 239 3.08 -13.71 -14.18
C ILE A 239 1.73 -13.62 -13.46
N TYR A 240 1.36 -12.45 -12.95
CA TYR A 240 0.08 -12.23 -12.27
C TYR A 240 -1.13 -12.17 -13.20
N GLU A 241 -0.94 -12.21 -14.51
CA GLU A 241 -2.02 -12.36 -15.50
C GLU A 241 -2.42 -13.83 -15.65
N GLY A 242 -1.53 -14.77 -15.28
CA GLY A 242 -1.80 -16.21 -15.26
C GLY A 242 -2.99 -16.58 -14.38
N THR A 243 -3.65 -17.70 -14.69
CA THR A 243 -4.94 -18.09 -14.08
C THR A 243 -4.84 -19.22 -13.08
N ASP A 244 -3.74 -19.96 -13.04
CA ASP A 244 -3.59 -21.13 -12.17
C ASP A 244 -2.33 -21.06 -11.31
N ARG A 245 -2.41 -21.70 -10.13
CA ARG A 245 -1.33 -21.74 -9.14
C ARG A 245 -0.07 -22.43 -9.64
N THR A 246 -0.23 -23.56 -10.36
CA THR A 246 0.90 -24.37 -10.81
C THR A 246 1.70 -23.67 -11.90
N GLY A 247 1.00 -23.09 -12.89
CA GLY A 247 1.62 -22.28 -13.94
C GLY A 247 2.35 -21.07 -13.38
N ALA A 248 1.68 -20.33 -12.49
CA ALA A 248 2.29 -19.17 -11.83
C ALA A 248 3.53 -19.54 -11.03
N GLY A 249 3.51 -20.68 -10.29
CA GLY A 249 4.67 -21.16 -9.56
C GLY A 249 5.85 -21.47 -10.47
N LYS A 250 5.62 -22.11 -11.63
CA LYS A 250 6.68 -22.39 -12.62
C LYS A 250 7.27 -21.10 -13.18
N GLU A 251 6.44 -20.13 -13.52
CA GLU A 251 6.91 -18.84 -14.09
C GLU A 251 7.64 -18.00 -13.02
N LEU A 252 7.16 -17.97 -11.77
CA LEU A 252 7.87 -17.32 -10.66
C LEU A 252 9.25 -17.95 -10.42
N MET A 253 9.34 -19.28 -10.46
CA MET A 253 10.63 -19.97 -10.30
C MET A 253 11.61 -19.63 -11.43
N LYS A 254 11.15 -19.63 -12.68
CA LYS A 254 11.97 -19.22 -13.83
C LYS A 254 12.44 -17.76 -13.67
N TRP A 255 11.55 -16.88 -13.21
CA TRP A 255 11.89 -15.49 -12.98
C TRP A 255 12.93 -15.32 -11.87
N ILE A 256 12.81 -16.06 -10.76
CA ILE A 256 13.80 -16.08 -9.66
C ILE A 256 15.17 -16.53 -10.18
N HIS A 257 15.24 -17.63 -10.93
CA HIS A 257 16.50 -18.10 -11.54
C HIS A 257 17.11 -17.03 -12.44
N LYS A 258 16.31 -16.38 -13.28
CA LYS A 258 16.77 -15.29 -14.13
C LYS A 258 17.35 -14.11 -13.34
N VAL A 259 16.76 -13.76 -12.21
CA VAL A 259 17.28 -12.72 -11.30
C VAL A 259 18.63 -13.16 -10.73
N GLN A 260 18.74 -14.38 -10.24
CA GLN A 260 19.98 -14.94 -9.68
C GLN A 260 21.12 -14.97 -10.71
N GLU A 261 20.85 -15.47 -11.93
CA GLU A 261 21.80 -15.50 -13.05
C GLU A 261 22.26 -14.10 -13.48
N SER A 262 21.33 -13.14 -13.51
CA SER A 262 21.63 -11.75 -13.89
C SER A 262 22.49 -11.01 -12.87
N ARG A 263 22.64 -11.53 -11.64
CA ARG A 263 23.30 -10.90 -10.49
C ARG A 263 22.82 -9.48 -10.24
N ASN A 264 21.56 -9.20 -10.55
CA ASN A 264 20.97 -7.88 -10.34
C ASN A 264 20.65 -7.67 -8.85
N GLU A 265 21.51 -6.94 -8.15
CA GLU A 265 21.42 -6.70 -6.70
C GLU A 265 20.07 -6.11 -6.26
N TYR A 266 19.44 -5.28 -7.12
CA TYR A 266 18.16 -4.64 -6.79
C TYR A 266 17.00 -5.63 -6.76
N PHE A 267 17.02 -6.64 -7.62
CA PHE A 267 15.99 -7.66 -7.71
C PHE A 267 16.23 -8.87 -6.81
N GLN A 268 17.45 -9.05 -6.27
CA GLN A 268 17.74 -10.14 -5.37
C GLN A 268 16.83 -10.11 -4.14
N THR A 269 16.66 -8.94 -3.51
CA THR A 269 15.75 -8.76 -2.37
C THR A 269 14.30 -9.11 -2.71
N VAL A 270 13.87 -8.85 -3.96
CA VAL A 270 12.52 -9.26 -4.43
C VAL A 270 12.44 -10.77 -4.52
N ALA A 271 13.44 -11.43 -5.12
CA ALA A 271 13.50 -12.90 -5.23
C ALA A 271 13.49 -13.57 -3.85
N ASP A 272 14.28 -13.06 -2.90
CA ASP A 272 14.32 -13.56 -1.52
C ASP A 272 12.96 -13.39 -0.82
N SER A 273 12.27 -12.26 -1.03
CA SER A 273 10.94 -12.03 -0.50
C SER A 273 9.91 -13.01 -1.09
N LEU A 274 10.01 -13.34 -2.38
CA LEU A 274 9.14 -14.33 -3.03
C LEU A 274 9.34 -15.72 -2.45
N ILE A 275 10.60 -16.13 -2.21
CA ILE A 275 10.94 -17.42 -1.62
C ILE A 275 10.37 -17.50 -0.19
N ASN A 276 10.57 -16.46 0.62
CA ASN A 276 10.11 -16.42 2.01
C ASN A 276 8.58 -16.42 2.16
N HIS A 277 7.86 -15.94 1.15
CA HIS A 277 6.39 -15.84 1.16
C HIS A 277 5.73 -16.72 0.08
N TRP A 278 6.42 -17.76 -0.39
CA TRP A 278 6.07 -18.56 -1.56
C TRP A 278 4.63 -19.03 -1.58
N ASP A 279 4.21 -19.76 -0.56
CA ASP A 279 2.86 -20.33 -0.51
C ASP A 279 1.78 -19.23 -0.40
N ASN A 280 2.03 -18.19 0.39
CA ASN A 280 1.08 -17.09 0.55
C ASN A 280 0.90 -16.29 -0.74
N ILE A 281 1.97 -16.13 -1.52
CA ILE A 281 1.93 -15.50 -2.85
C ILE A 281 1.18 -16.38 -3.84
N LEU A 282 1.47 -17.69 -3.86
CA LEU A 282 0.78 -18.61 -4.76
C LEU A 282 -0.69 -18.82 -4.40
N ASN A 283 -1.08 -18.63 -3.15
CA ASN A 283 -2.48 -18.69 -2.74
C ASN A 283 -3.35 -17.63 -3.44
N PHE A 284 -2.78 -16.51 -3.89
CA PHE A 284 -3.49 -15.54 -4.73
C PHE A 284 -4.13 -16.19 -5.98
N PHE A 285 -3.45 -17.15 -6.61
CA PHE A 285 -3.91 -17.77 -7.87
C PHE A 285 -5.05 -18.76 -7.68
N ASN A 286 -5.37 -19.15 -6.45
CA ASN A 286 -6.52 -20.03 -6.18
C ASN A 286 -7.86 -19.28 -6.40
N ASN A 287 -7.97 -18.07 -5.87
CA ASN A 287 -9.22 -17.29 -5.83
C ASN A 287 -9.03 -15.86 -6.38
N ARG A 288 -7.83 -15.47 -6.78
CA ARG A 288 -7.43 -14.10 -7.18
C ARG A 288 -7.80 -13.05 -6.12
N SER A 289 -7.65 -13.42 -4.89
CA SER A 289 -8.00 -12.60 -3.73
C SER A 289 -7.08 -11.39 -3.60
N THR A 290 -7.64 -10.21 -3.49
CA THR A 290 -6.91 -8.94 -3.37
C THR A 290 -7.39 -8.14 -2.17
N ASN A 291 -6.57 -7.21 -1.71
CA ASN A 291 -6.93 -6.21 -0.69
C ASN A 291 -7.73 -5.02 -1.25
N ALA A 292 -8.22 -5.09 -2.51
CA ALA A 292 -8.94 -3.98 -3.13
C ALA A 292 -10.08 -3.40 -2.27
N HIS A 293 -10.78 -4.26 -1.51
CA HIS A 293 -11.80 -3.81 -0.56
C HIS A 293 -11.20 -3.06 0.64
N ALA A 294 -10.09 -3.56 1.20
CA ALA A 294 -9.39 -2.90 2.30
C ALA A 294 -8.76 -1.59 1.81
N GLU A 295 -8.15 -1.57 0.63
CA GLU A 295 -7.63 -0.35 0.00
C GLU A 295 -8.74 0.70 -0.21
N SER A 296 -9.90 0.29 -0.72
CA SER A 296 -11.07 1.16 -0.89
C SER A 296 -11.56 1.70 0.45
N LEU A 297 -11.65 0.84 1.48
CA LEU A 297 -12.01 1.23 2.84
C LEU A 297 -11.00 2.24 3.41
N ASN A 298 -9.71 1.94 3.29
CA ASN A 298 -8.63 2.82 3.74
C ASN A 298 -8.64 4.17 3.00
N ALA A 299 -8.93 4.17 1.70
CA ALA A 299 -9.08 5.40 0.92
C ALA A 299 -10.27 6.24 1.42
N GLN A 300 -11.41 5.62 1.75
CA GLN A 300 -12.58 6.31 2.31
C GLN A 300 -12.29 6.85 3.73
N ILE A 301 -11.56 6.10 4.55
CA ILE A 301 -11.13 6.55 5.88
C ILE A 301 -10.20 7.77 5.76
N LYS A 302 -9.24 7.73 4.83
CA LYS A 302 -8.34 8.87 4.53
C LYS A 302 -9.12 10.07 4.02
N LEU A 303 -10.11 9.88 3.16
CA LEU A 303 -10.98 10.94 2.67
C LEU A 303 -11.80 11.56 3.82
N PHE A 304 -12.40 10.72 4.68
CA PHE A 304 -13.12 11.20 5.86
C PHE A 304 -12.23 12.04 6.77
N ARG A 305 -10.99 11.58 7.03
CA ARG A 305 -9.99 12.36 7.78
C ARG A 305 -9.67 13.70 7.11
N ALA A 306 -9.48 13.70 5.78
CA ALA A 306 -9.20 14.92 5.02
C ALA A 306 -10.37 15.92 5.09
N ASN A 307 -11.61 15.46 5.00
CA ASN A 307 -12.80 16.28 5.12
C ASN A 307 -12.93 16.95 6.52
N LEU A 308 -12.35 16.32 7.54
CA LEU A 308 -12.28 16.91 8.90
C LEU A 308 -11.12 17.89 9.07
N ARG A 309 -10.27 18.10 8.04
CA ARG A 309 -9.04 18.91 8.11
C ARG A 309 -8.09 18.47 9.22
N GLY A 310 -8.02 17.17 9.48
CA GLY A 310 -7.23 16.54 10.53
C GLY A 310 -8.08 16.04 11.70
N VAL A 311 -7.42 15.36 12.63
CA VAL A 311 -8.06 14.76 13.81
C VAL A 311 -7.55 15.45 15.07
N THR A 312 -8.41 16.22 15.72
CA THR A 312 -8.12 16.90 17.00
C THR A 312 -8.63 16.09 18.20
N ASP A 313 -9.71 15.34 18.01
CA ASP A 313 -10.33 14.47 19.02
C ASP A 313 -10.39 13.05 18.45
N THR A 314 -9.40 12.23 18.82
CA THR A 314 -9.25 10.86 18.33
C THR A 314 -10.44 9.98 18.67
N LYS A 315 -10.95 10.06 19.91
CA LYS A 315 -12.12 9.24 20.33
C LYS A 315 -13.36 9.57 19.51
N TYR A 316 -13.60 10.85 19.29
CA TYR A 316 -14.74 11.27 18.47
C TYR A 316 -14.58 10.87 17.00
N PHE A 317 -13.37 10.96 16.46
CA PHE A 317 -13.08 10.47 15.11
C PHE A 317 -13.36 8.97 14.99
N LEU A 318 -12.88 8.17 15.94
CA LEU A 318 -13.09 6.72 15.97
C LEU A 318 -14.56 6.34 16.16
N PHE A 319 -15.30 7.09 16.96
CA PHE A 319 -16.75 6.95 17.05
C PHE A 319 -17.45 7.17 15.70
N ARG A 320 -17.08 8.24 14.99
CA ARG A 320 -17.62 8.51 13.67
C ARG A 320 -17.22 7.44 12.64
N LEU A 321 -16.00 6.95 12.73
CA LEU A 321 -15.48 5.88 11.88
C LEU A 321 -16.30 4.60 12.05
N GLN A 322 -16.61 4.22 13.30
CA GLN A 322 -17.52 3.11 13.56
C GLN A 322 -18.88 3.31 12.89
N LYS A 323 -19.51 4.46 13.05
CA LYS A 323 -20.84 4.75 12.50
C LYS A 323 -20.90 4.69 10.97
N ILE A 324 -19.77 4.91 10.29
CA ILE A 324 -19.71 4.95 8.83
C ILE A 324 -19.35 3.59 8.25
N PHE A 325 -18.48 2.82 8.94
CA PHE A 325 -17.80 1.66 8.34
C PHE A 325 -18.02 0.32 9.07
N ALA A 326 -18.58 0.31 10.26
CA ALA A 326 -18.87 -0.94 11.00
C ALA A 326 -20.26 -1.51 10.77
#